data_920a66f2b718be10162aabb25f874b65
#
_entry.id   920a66f2b718be10162aabb25f874b65
#
_cell.length_a   1.000
_cell.length_b   1.000
_cell.length_c   1.000
_cell.angle_alpha   90.00
_cell.angle_beta   90.00
_cell.angle_gamma   90.00
#
_symmetry.space_group_name_H-M   'P 1'
#
loop_
_entity.id
_entity.type
_entity.pdbx_description
1 polymer ?
#
loop_
_entity_poly.entity_id
_entity_poly.type
_entity_poly.pdbx_seq_one_letter_code
_entity_poly.pdbx_strand_id
1 'polypeptide(L)'
;MTTTYKPDTNFVWTDLSSYDTAASCRFYEAVFGWKTYDMGRMAAQPDDQFGMDQVSYYVATLGERSAAGIFDMPPFFQKIKMPPFWMSYLAVDDLTAVVARAKSIEGVIVDVEPTPFGDGMMALIRDPLGAGFTCYDGPDIDSKGDGSEYGRMVWNELITSDIAAVEGFYRTELGFDLVPDADYGEDRVKLINGQGEDVAGIQVVEEEQRSSKVYWMPFFSVDTLSDAAPRIRAAGGEMASRTDHGGGYDSAICFDNTGAAFGVAETGSEYRDARPWYRMFF
;
A
#
# COMPACT_ATOMS: atom_id res chain seq x y z
N MET A 1 -5.45 9.85 34.18
CA MET A 1 -5.74 9.11 32.94
C MET A 1 -5.03 9.89 31.84
N THR A 2 -3.90 9.39 31.36
CA THR A 2 -3.22 9.94 30.19
C THR A 2 -4.09 9.59 28.99
N THR A 3 -4.70 10.59 28.38
CA THR A 3 -5.40 10.45 27.11
C THR A 3 -4.33 10.04 26.11
N THR A 4 -4.33 8.78 25.69
CA THR A 4 -3.45 8.33 24.62
C THR A 4 -3.92 9.06 23.36
N TYR A 5 -3.07 9.91 22.81
CA TYR A 5 -3.33 10.57 21.54
C TYR A 5 -3.45 9.47 20.48
N LYS A 6 -4.56 9.46 19.75
CA LYS A 6 -4.79 8.54 18.64
C LYS A 6 -4.82 9.37 17.37
N PRO A 7 -3.80 9.27 16.53
CA PRO A 7 -3.72 10.03 15.28
C PRO A 7 -4.79 9.58 14.29
N ASP A 8 -5.15 10.48 13.37
CA ASP A 8 -5.97 10.20 12.20
C ASP A 8 -5.10 9.59 11.09
N THR A 9 -4.51 8.44 11.41
CA THR A 9 -3.55 7.74 10.56
C THR A 9 -4.27 6.95 9.49
N ASN A 10 -3.94 7.19 8.21
CA ASN A 10 -4.56 6.52 7.07
C ASN A 10 -3.55 6.34 5.93
N PHE A 11 -3.79 5.37 5.04
CA PHE A 11 -3.02 5.24 3.81
C PHE A 11 -3.50 6.28 2.79
N VAL A 12 -2.57 7.08 2.29
CA VAL A 12 -2.88 8.25 1.43
C VAL A 12 -2.25 8.18 0.05
N TRP A 13 -1.28 7.28 -0.17
CA TRP A 13 -0.58 7.13 -1.44
C TRP A 13 0.01 5.74 -1.60
N THR A 14 0.34 5.38 -2.84
CA THR A 14 1.13 4.19 -3.15
C THR A 14 1.97 4.40 -4.40
N ASP A 15 3.20 3.88 -4.40
CA ASP A 15 4.15 3.96 -5.50
C ASP A 15 4.59 2.57 -5.95
N LEU A 16 4.62 2.36 -7.26
CA LEU A 16 5.21 1.17 -7.88
C LEU A 16 6.66 1.42 -8.28
N SER A 17 7.57 0.60 -7.78
CA SER A 17 8.95 0.51 -8.26
C SER A 17 9.05 -0.59 -9.32
N SER A 18 9.46 -0.24 -10.54
CA SER A 18 9.45 -1.15 -11.69
C SER A 18 10.75 -1.12 -12.49
N TYR A 19 11.14 -2.27 -13.06
CA TYR A 19 12.24 -2.38 -14.00
C TYR A 19 11.88 -1.88 -15.41
N ASP A 20 10.59 -1.82 -15.73
CA ASP A 20 10.07 -1.30 -17.01
C ASP A 20 8.82 -0.45 -16.73
N THR A 21 9.05 0.79 -16.34
CA THR A 21 7.99 1.75 -16.03
C THR A 21 7.05 1.98 -17.20
N ALA A 22 7.57 1.95 -18.45
CA ALA A 22 6.74 2.09 -19.63
C ALA A 22 5.77 0.90 -19.81
N ALA A 23 6.22 -0.32 -19.51
CA ALA A 23 5.36 -1.50 -19.53
C ALA A 23 4.33 -1.46 -18.40
N SER A 24 4.73 -1.05 -17.18
CA SER A 24 3.84 -0.87 -16.04
C SER A 24 2.77 0.20 -16.33
N CYS A 25 3.14 1.36 -16.88
CA CYS A 25 2.18 2.41 -17.26
C CYS A 25 1.13 1.88 -18.24
N ARG A 26 1.53 1.15 -19.28
CA ARG A 26 0.58 0.54 -20.24
C ARG A 26 -0.31 -0.52 -19.58
N PHE A 27 0.23 -1.29 -18.64
CA PHE A 27 -0.54 -2.28 -17.90
C PHE A 27 -1.66 -1.64 -17.09
N TYR A 28 -1.33 -0.65 -16.25
CA TYR A 28 -2.31 0.00 -15.39
C TYR A 28 -3.29 0.90 -16.17
N GLU A 29 -2.87 1.47 -17.32
CA GLU A 29 -3.79 2.10 -18.26
C GLU A 29 -4.82 1.08 -18.79
N ALA A 30 -4.38 -0.10 -19.24
CA ALA A 30 -5.27 -1.13 -19.79
C ALA A 30 -6.21 -1.73 -18.72
N VAL A 31 -5.72 -1.91 -17.48
CA VAL A 31 -6.47 -2.53 -16.39
C VAL A 31 -7.41 -1.54 -15.72
N PHE A 32 -6.93 -0.35 -15.34
CA PHE A 32 -7.66 0.62 -14.54
C PHE A 32 -8.06 1.89 -15.28
N GLY A 33 -7.57 2.10 -16.52
CA GLY A 33 -7.81 3.32 -17.26
C GLY A 33 -6.99 4.52 -16.79
N TRP A 34 -5.91 4.28 -16.05
CA TRP A 34 -5.03 5.34 -15.59
C TRP A 34 -4.35 6.08 -16.73
N LYS A 35 -4.19 7.40 -16.58
CA LYS A 35 -3.34 8.22 -17.44
C LYS A 35 -2.10 8.57 -16.69
N THR A 36 -0.93 8.34 -17.30
CA THR A 36 0.37 8.59 -16.65
C THR A 36 1.02 9.83 -17.22
N TYR A 37 1.61 10.63 -16.34
CA TYR A 37 2.33 11.85 -16.66
C TYR A 37 3.76 11.75 -16.17
N ASP A 38 4.71 12.03 -17.05
CA ASP A 38 6.13 12.07 -16.72
C ASP A 38 6.43 13.33 -15.90
N MET A 39 6.91 13.15 -14.68
CA MET A 39 7.30 14.23 -13.78
C MET A 39 8.80 14.53 -13.83
N GLY A 40 9.52 13.85 -14.71
CA GLY A 40 10.95 13.95 -14.80
C GLY A 40 11.69 13.08 -13.79
N ARG A 41 12.94 13.43 -13.51
CA ARG A 41 13.76 12.74 -12.53
C ARG A 41 13.46 13.22 -11.12
N MET A 42 13.53 12.31 -10.17
CA MET A 42 13.42 12.65 -8.76
C MET A 42 14.57 13.57 -8.34
N ALA A 43 14.32 14.46 -7.40
CA ALA A 43 15.36 15.33 -6.88
C ALA A 43 16.38 14.53 -6.08
N ALA A 44 17.66 14.92 -6.23
CA ALA A 44 18.72 14.37 -5.39
C ALA A 44 18.41 14.65 -3.89
N GLN A 45 18.50 13.61 -3.08
CA GLN A 45 18.34 13.74 -1.65
C GLN A 45 19.70 13.80 -0.95
N PRO A 46 19.85 14.51 0.17
CA PRO A 46 21.03 14.37 1.00
C PRO A 46 21.24 12.89 1.36
N ASP A 47 22.47 12.40 1.19
CA ASP A 47 22.83 11.00 1.50
C ASP A 47 22.01 9.94 0.74
N ASP A 48 21.68 10.20 -0.54
CA ASP A 48 20.92 9.30 -1.41
C ASP A 48 21.63 7.95 -1.62
N GLN A 49 21.44 7.04 -0.67
CA GLN A 49 21.99 5.69 -0.71
C GLN A 49 21.32 4.78 -1.76
N PHE A 50 20.13 5.14 -2.25
CA PHE A 50 19.37 4.34 -3.21
C PHE A 50 19.60 4.76 -4.66
N GLY A 51 20.14 5.96 -4.92
CA GLY A 51 20.31 6.53 -6.26
C GLY A 51 19.00 7.06 -6.84
N MET A 52 18.16 7.68 -5.99
CA MET A 52 16.86 8.22 -6.39
C MET A 52 16.97 9.36 -7.41
N ASP A 53 18.07 10.11 -7.42
CA ASP A 53 18.35 11.16 -8.41
C ASP A 53 18.48 10.64 -9.86
N GLN A 54 18.62 9.33 -10.03
CA GLN A 54 18.69 8.67 -11.34
C GLN A 54 17.33 8.12 -11.79
N VAL A 55 16.31 8.22 -10.94
CA VAL A 55 15.01 7.60 -11.10
C VAL A 55 14.03 8.56 -11.76
N SER A 56 13.38 8.14 -12.85
CA SER A 56 12.23 8.85 -13.44
C SER A 56 10.96 8.51 -12.64
N TYR A 57 10.13 9.50 -12.44
CA TYR A 57 8.88 9.39 -11.69
C TYR A 57 7.68 9.78 -12.54
N TYR A 58 6.66 8.96 -12.50
CA TYR A 58 5.40 9.16 -13.22
C TYR A 58 4.25 9.20 -12.21
N VAL A 59 3.35 10.16 -12.40
CA VAL A 59 2.08 10.20 -11.66
C VAL A 59 0.98 9.63 -12.54
N ALA A 60 0.29 8.62 -12.04
CA ALA A 60 -0.92 8.09 -12.62
C ALA A 60 -2.14 8.84 -12.08
N THR A 61 -3.09 9.16 -12.94
CA THR A 61 -4.36 9.79 -12.58
C THR A 61 -5.54 8.98 -13.07
N LEU A 62 -6.65 9.08 -12.37
CA LEU A 62 -7.95 8.61 -12.79
C LEU A 62 -8.93 9.80 -12.78
N GLY A 63 -9.39 10.22 -13.97
CA GLY A 63 -10.03 11.52 -14.11
C GLY A 63 -9.06 12.65 -13.78
N GLU A 64 -9.48 13.57 -12.89
CA GLU A 64 -8.68 14.72 -12.44
C GLU A 64 -7.88 14.45 -11.15
N ARG A 65 -8.11 13.30 -10.50
CA ARG A 65 -7.47 12.94 -9.22
C ARG A 65 -6.27 12.04 -9.43
N SER A 66 -5.25 12.21 -8.61
CA SER A 66 -4.10 11.30 -8.57
C SER A 66 -4.53 9.91 -8.10
N ALA A 67 -3.92 8.86 -8.64
CA ALA A 67 -4.22 7.46 -8.32
C ALA A 67 -3.01 6.74 -7.68
N ALA A 68 -1.84 6.87 -8.27
CA ALA A 68 -0.60 6.24 -7.80
C ALA A 68 0.63 6.88 -8.43
N GLY A 69 1.82 6.61 -7.85
CA GLY A 69 3.09 6.83 -8.50
C GLY A 69 3.62 5.58 -9.19
N ILE A 70 4.47 5.77 -10.20
CA ILE A 70 5.24 4.69 -10.84
C ILE A 70 6.64 5.24 -11.08
N PHE A 71 7.68 4.51 -10.67
CA PHE A 71 9.04 4.97 -10.82
C PHE A 71 10.01 3.85 -11.20
N ASP A 72 11.13 4.24 -11.82
CA ASP A 72 12.18 3.30 -12.18
C ASP A 72 12.74 2.64 -10.92
N MET A 73 13.02 1.33 -11.00
CA MET A 73 13.70 0.62 -9.91
C MET A 73 15.00 1.33 -9.57
N PRO A 74 15.20 1.82 -8.33
CA PRO A 74 16.44 2.50 -7.95
C PRO A 74 17.68 1.63 -8.10
N PRO A 75 18.85 2.21 -8.48
CA PRO A 75 20.08 1.46 -8.72
C PRO A 75 20.51 0.53 -7.59
N PHE A 76 20.31 0.94 -6.34
CA PHE A 76 20.58 0.09 -5.18
C PHE A 76 19.74 -1.20 -5.22
N PHE A 77 18.43 -1.08 -5.43
CA PHE A 77 17.52 -2.23 -5.47
C PHE A 77 17.75 -3.12 -6.69
N GLN A 78 18.13 -2.52 -7.85
CA GLN A 78 18.55 -3.29 -9.02
C GLN A 78 19.76 -4.18 -8.69
N LYS A 79 20.76 -3.64 -7.99
CA LYS A 79 21.99 -4.34 -7.62
C LYS A 79 21.73 -5.57 -6.75
N ILE A 80 20.76 -5.49 -5.84
CA ILE A 80 20.36 -6.61 -4.97
C ILE A 80 19.24 -7.47 -5.57
N LYS A 81 18.84 -7.19 -6.83
CA LYS A 81 17.79 -7.90 -7.57
C LYS A 81 16.45 -7.92 -6.82
N MET A 82 16.09 -6.79 -6.19
CA MET A 82 14.77 -6.63 -5.58
C MET A 82 13.69 -6.83 -6.66
N PRO A 83 12.68 -7.67 -6.45
CA PRO A 83 11.55 -7.75 -7.39
C PRO A 83 10.81 -6.41 -7.45
N PRO A 84 10.04 -6.12 -8.50
CA PRO A 84 9.11 -5.00 -8.52
C PRO A 84 8.18 -5.03 -7.31
N PHE A 85 7.88 -3.87 -6.73
CA PHE A 85 7.08 -3.79 -5.51
C PHE A 85 6.28 -2.50 -5.42
N TRP A 86 5.17 -2.55 -4.70
CA TRP A 86 4.43 -1.39 -4.27
C TRP A 86 4.92 -0.90 -2.91
N MET A 87 5.01 0.42 -2.75
CA MET A 87 5.31 1.10 -1.50
C MET A 87 4.08 1.87 -1.05
N SER A 88 3.52 1.54 0.09
CA SER A 88 2.36 2.23 0.66
C SER A 88 2.79 3.39 1.54
N TYR A 89 2.03 4.49 1.50
CA TYR A 89 2.29 5.71 2.27
C TYR A 89 1.21 5.89 3.32
N LEU A 90 1.65 5.98 4.56
CA LEU A 90 0.83 6.16 5.75
C LEU A 90 0.93 7.60 6.23
N ALA A 91 -0.19 8.33 6.24
CA ALA A 91 -0.23 9.67 6.80
C ALA A 91 -0.01 9.63 8.31
N VAL A 92 0.81 10.55 8.81
CA VAL A 92 1.11 10.73 10.24
C VAL A 92 1.10 12.22 10.57
N ASP A 93 0.69 12.57 11.79
CA ASP A 93 0.57 13.99 12.21
C ASP A 93 1.91 14.64 12.58
N ASP A 94 2.92 13.84 12.95
CA ASP A 94 4.25 14.30 13.37
C ASP A 94 5.30 13.28 12.96
N LEU A 95 5.79 13.43 11.74
CA LEU A 95 6.80 12.54 11.16
C LEU A 95 8.09 12.49 11.98
N THR A 96 8.51 13.63 12.53
CA THR A 96 9.74 13.70 13.35
C THR A 96 9.59 12.85 14.61
N ALA A 97 8.46 12.94 15.29
CA ALA A 97 8.18 12.14 16.47
C ALA A 97 8.05 10.65 16.14
N VAL A 98 7.39 10.29 15.03
CA VAL A 98 7.29 8.89 14.56
C VAL A 98 8.68 8.31 14.30
N VAL A 99 9.52 9.01 13.55
CA VAL A 99 10.89 8.56 13.23
C VAL A 99 11.75 8.45 14.50
N ALA A 100 11.65 9.40 15.41
CA ALA A 100 12.40 9.35 16.67
C ALA A 100 12.02 8.13 17.54
N ARG A 101 10.72 7.80 17.62
CA ARG A 101 10.23 6.62 18.32
C ARG A 101 10.65 5.34 17.60
N ALA A 102 10.46 5.27 16.28
CA ALA A 102 10.83 4.12 15.46
C ALA A 102 12.28 3.68 15.68
N LYS A 103 13.21 4.62 15.75
CA LYS A 103 14.64 4.36 16.02
C LYS A 103 14.93 3.72 17.39
N SER A 104 14.00 3.79 18.33
CA SER A 104 14.16 3.19 19.67
C SER A 104 13.64 1.76 19.76
N ILE A 105 13.01 1.24 18.70
CA ILE A 105 12.39 -0.09 18.71
C ILE A 105 13.33 -1.11 18.06
N GLU A 106 13.53 -2.20 18.75
CA GLU A 106 14.35 -3.31 18.22
C GLU A 106 13.72 -3.88 16.94
N GLY A 107 14.55 -4.06 15.90
CA GLY A 107 14.14 -4.58 14.60
C GLY A 107 13.60 -3.54 13.63
N VAL A 108 13.16 -2.38 14.08
CA VAL A 108 12.69 -1.29 13.21
C VAL A 108 13.89 -0.56 12.58
N ILE A 109 13.79 -0.27 11.29
CA ILE A 109 14.85 0.42 10.54
C ILE A 109 14.25 1.66 9.87
N VAL A 110 14.92 2.79 10.03
CA VAL A 110 14.67 4.01 9.26
C VAL A 110 15.65 4.02 8.09
N ASP A 111 15.17 3.70 6.90
CA ASP A 111 15.98 3.66 5.68
C ASP A 111 16.17 5.05 5.06
N VAL A 112 15.15 5.91 5.16
CA VAL A 112 15.21 7.30 4.72
C VAL A 112 14.72 8.20 5.84
N GLU A 113 15.57 9.14 6.23
CA GLU A 113 15.24 10.20 7.19
C GLU A 113 14.19 11.17 6.61
N PRO A 114 13.52 11.98 7.45
CA PRO A 114 12.54 12.94 6.98
C PRO A 114 13.09 13.81 5.84
N THR A 115 12.47 13.69 4.67
CA THR A 115 12.89 14.33 3.43
C THR A 115 11.68 14.92 2.68
N PRO A 116 11.83 16.00 1.89
CA PRO A 116 10.72 16.57 1.13
C PRO A 116 10.11 15.59 0.13
N PHE A 117 8.76 15.57 0.09
CA PHE A 117 7.99 14.81 -0.90
C PHE A 117 6.71 15.60 -1.25
N GLY A 118 6.64 16.11 -2.49
CA GLY A 118 5.57 17.04 -2.87
C GLY A 118 5.55 18.28 -1.96
N ASP A 119 4.39 18.59 -1.42
CA ASP A 119 4.17 19.70 -0.46
C ASP A 119 4.33 19.26 1.01
N GLY A 120 4.78 18.03 1.27
CA GLY A 120 4.98 17.45 2.59
C GLY A 120 6.38 16.90 2.80
N MET A 121 6.49 16.06 3.81
CA MET A 121 7.70 15.34 4.20
C MET A 121 7.41 13.85 4.25
N MET A 122 8.40 13.03 3.93
CA MET A 122 8.31 11.57 4.05
C MET A 122 9.51 10.97 4.75
N ALA A 123 9.34 9.77 5.30
CA ALA A 123 10.41 8.91 5.79
C ALA A 123 10.10 7.45 5.45
N LEU A 124 11.10 6.69 5.02
CA LEU A 124 10.95 5.25 4.76
C LEU A 124 11.34 4.46 6.00
N ILE A 125 10.41 3.64 6.47
CA ILE A 125 10.57 2.83 7.68
C ILE A 125 10.31 1.37 7.32
N ARG A 126 11.07 0.46 7.91
CA ARG A 126 10.74 -0.98 7.95
C ARG A 126 10.31 -1.38 9.34
N ASP A 127 9.21 -2.10 9.42
CA ASP A 127 8.69 -2.68 10.67
C ASP A 127 9.63 -3.74 11.25
N PRO A 128 9.37 -4.31 12.46
CA PRO A 128 10.25 -5.27 13.11
C PRO A 128 10.55 -6.54 12.28
N LEU A 129 9.72 -6.91 11.33
CA LEU A 129 9.92 -8.05 10.43
C LEU A 129 10.45 -7.65 9.06
N GLY A 130 10.61 -6.35 8.80
CA GLY A 130 11.23 -5.81 7.60
C GLY A 130 10.28 -5.35 6.52
N ALA A 131 8.96 -5.29 6.75
CA ALA A 131 8.02 -4.71 5.80
C ALA A 131 8.24 -3.20 5.70
N GLY A 132 8.61 -2.74 4.50
CA GLY A 132 8.83 -1.33 4.20
C GLY A 132 7.53 -0.60 3.91
N PHE A 133 7.39 0.61 4.44
CA PHE A 133 6.35 1.57 4.12
C PHE A 133 6.86 2.99 4.34
N THR A 134 6.21 3.96 3.74
CA THR A 134 6.56 5.37 3.88
C THR A 134 5.61 6.03 4.87
N CYS A 135 6.13 6.71 5.91
CA CYS A 135 5.38 7.67 6.68
C CYS A 135 5.37 9.01 5.94
N TYR A 136 4.22 9.66 5.89
CA TYR A 136 4.01 10.93 5.20
C TYR A 136 3.33 11.94 6.13
N ASP A 137 3.90 13.15 6.20
CA ASP A 137 3.38 14.29 6.93
C ASP A 137 3.22 15.47 5.94
N GLY A 138 1.98 15.76 5.57
CA GLY A 138 1.69 16.76 4.56
C GLY A 138 0.21 16.83 4.21
N PRO A 139 -0.15 17.69 3.23
CA PRO A 139 -1.52 17.77 2.73
C PRO A 139 -2.04 16.43 2.21
N ASP A 140 -3.37 16.23 2.27
CA ASP A 140 -4.00 15.06 1.66
C ASP A 140 -3.71 14.99 0.16
N ILE A 141 -3.26 13.82 -0.30
CA ILE A 141 -2.92 13.56 -1.71
C ILE A 141 -4.18 13.23 -2.54
N ASP A 142 -5.31 12.96 -1.85
CA ASP A 142 -6.60 12.62 -2.49
C ASP A 142 -6.52 11.44 -3.49
N SER A 143 -5.70 10.44 -3.18
CA SER A 143 -5.55 9.25 -4.04
C SER A 143 -6.45 8.09 -3.63
N LYS A 144 -6.83 8.02 -2.36
CA LYS A 144 -7.66 6.95 -1.82
C LYS A 144 -9.09 7.06 -2.33
N GLY A 145 -9.65 5.94 -2.74
CA GLY A 145 -11.05 5.82 -3.15
C GLY A 145 -11.96 5.44 -1.99
N ASP A 146 -13.23 5.77 -2.14
CA ASP A 146 -14.32 5.31 -1.26
C ASP A 146 -15.03 4.05 -1.80
N GLY A 147 -14.40 3.36 -2.77
CA GLY A 147 -14.96 2.22 -3.47
C GLY A 147 -15.95 2.58 -4.58
N SER A 148 -16.28 3.86 -4.77
CA SER A 148 -17.22 4.29 -5.81
C SER A 148 -16.61 4.40 -7.21
N GLU A 149 -15.29 4.51 -7.28
CA GLU A 149 -14.54 4.66 -8.52
C GLU A 149 -13.68 3.42 -8.79
N TYR A 150 -13.77 2.86 -9.98
CA TYR A 150 -12.93 1.76 -10.45
C TYR A 150 -11.46 2.17 -10.52
N GLY A 151 -10.55 1.33 -10.01
CA GLY A 151 -9.09 1.54 -10.11
C GLY A 151 -8.51 2.52 -9.08
N ARG A 152 -9.23 2.85 -8.01
CA ARG A 152 -8.70 3.58 -6.85
C ARG A 152 -8.14 2.63 -5.80
N MET A 153 -7.10 3.04 -5.09
CA MET A 153 -6.66 2.35 -3.89
C MET A 153 -7.75 2.46 -2.81
N VAL A 154 -8.22 1.32 -2.32
CA VAL A 154 -9.30 1.27 -1.31
C VAL A 154 -8.85 0.61 -0.01
N TRP A 155 -7.77 -0.18 -0.04
CA TRP A 155 -7.28 -0.94 1.10
C TRP A 155 -5.79 -1.17 1.02
N ASN A 156 -5.17 -1.49 2.15
CA ASN A 156 -3.80 -1.98 2.24
C ASN A 156 -3.75 -3.20 3.16
N GLU A 157 -2.98 -4.21 2.80
CA GLU A 157 -2.79 -5.41 3.60
C GLU A 157 -1.30 -5.62 3.87
N LEU A 158 -0.93 -5.76 5.14
CA LEU A 158 0.39 -6.24 5.52
C LEU A 158 0.41 -7.77 5.45
N ILE A 159 1.21 -8.30 4.56
CA ILE A 159 1.49 -9.74 4.49
C ILE A 159 2.69 -10.02 5.38
N THR A 160 2.46 -10.76 6.45
CA THR A 160 3.48 -11.01 7.49
C THR A 160 3.60 -12.49 7.85
N SER A 161 4.61 -12.83 8.63
CA SER A 161 4.79 -14.17 9.20
C SER A 161 4.29 -14.29 10.64
N ASP A 162 4.14 -13.15 11.35
CA ASP A 162 3.82 -13.14 12.77
C ASP A 162 3.22 -11.78 13.17
N ILE A 163 1.94 -11.77 13.53
CA ILE A 163 1.24 -10.57 13.99
C ILE A 163 1.83 -10.10 15.34
N ALA A 164 2.12 -11.02 16.24
CA ALA A 164 2.59 -10.66 17.58
C ALA A 164 3.95 -9.94 17.56
N ALA A 165 4.79 -10.24 16.57
CA ALA A 165 6.09 -9.58 16.39
C ALA A 165 5.96 -8.11 15.92
N VAL A 166 4.87 -7.74 15.25
CA VAL A 166 4.66 -6.39 14.72
C VAL A 166 3.59 -5.59 15.46
N GLU A 167 2.70 -6.26 16.23
CA GLU A 167 1.58 -5.63 16.92
C GLU A 167 1.99 -4.42 17.76
N GLY A 168 3.03 -4.57 18.56
CA GLY A 168 3.53 -3.51 19.46
C GLY A 168 3.90 -2.24 18.69
N PHE A 169 4.54 -2.39 17.53
CA PHE A 169 4.92 -1.27 16.66
C PHE A 169 3.69 -0.54 16.11
N TYR A 170 2.76 -1.25 15.47
CA TYR A 170 1.57 -0.63 14.89
C TYR A 170 0.64 -0.03 15.93
N ARG A 171 0.48 -0.68 17.10
CA ARG A 171 -0.36 -0.19 18.19
C ARG A 171 0.25 1.01 18.91
N THR A 172 1.50 0.89 19.32
CA THR A 172 2.10 1.87 20.25
C THR A 172 2.65 3.09 19.51
N GLU A 173 3.31 2.86 18.37
CA GLU A 173 4.05 3.92 17.70
C GLU A 173 3.24 4.61 16.61
N LEU A 174 2.36 3.87 15.94
CA LEU A 174 1.50 4.40 14.90
C LEU A 174 0.06 4.66 15.36
N GLY A 175 -0.27 4.24 16.60
CA GLY A 175 -1.52 4.59 17.26
C GLY A 175 -2.76 3.83 16.80
N PHE A 176 -2.59 2.71 16.11
CA PHE A 176 -3.71 1.87 15.68
C PHE A 176 -4.28 1.03 16.83
N ASP A 177 -5.59 0.81 16.82
CA ASP A 177 -6.17 -0.34 17.50
C ASP A 177 -6.08 -1.55 16.56
N LEU A 178 -5.61 -2.70 17.08
CA LEU A 178 -5.60 -3.96 16.36
C LEU A 178 -6.76 -4.81 16.86
N VAL A 179 -7.69 -5.14 15.98
CA VAL A 179 -8.90 -5.91 16.30
C VAL A 179 -8.89 -7.19 15.46
N PRO A 180 -9.09 -8.38 16.11
CA PRO A 180 -9.19 -9.63 15.38
C PRO A 180 -10.27 -9.56 14.31
N ASP A 181 -9.97 -10.09 13.12
CA ASP A 181 -10.96 -10.20 12.05
C ASP A 181 -11.73 -11.51 12.21
N ALA A 182 -13.01 -11.40 12.63
CA ALA A 182 -13.83 -12.57 12.94
C ALA A 182 -14.01 -13.55 11.78
N ASP A 183 -13.87 -13.07 10.54
CA ASP A 183 -14.02 -13.91 9.34
C ASP A 183 -12.76 -14.71 9.00
N TYR A 184 -11.61 -14.34 9.60
CA TYR A 184 -10.29 -14.93 9.32
C TYR A 184 -9.63 -15.63 10.52
N GLY A 185 -10.32 -15.66 11.68
CA GLY A 185 -9.77 -16.26 12.90
C GLY A 185 -8.59 -15.47 13.48
N GLU A 186 -7.55 -16.21 13.93
CA GLU A 186 -6.37 -15.60 14.58
C GLU A 186 -5.30 -15.13 13.58
N ASP A 187 -5.43 -15.48 12.30
CA ASP A 187 -4.41 -15.20 11.28
C ASP A 187 -4.53 -13.80 10.67
N ARG A 188 -5.56 -13.04 11.05
CA ARG A 188 -5.77 -11.68 10.56
C ARG A 188 -6.31 -10.74 11.62
N VAL A 189 -5.76 -9.51 11.61
CA VAL A 189 -6.27 -8.39 12.40
C VAL A 189 -6.50 -7.18 11.51
N LYS A 190 -7.42 -6.32 11.92
CA LYS A 190 -7.66 -5.02 11.30
C LYS A 190 -6.92 -3.95 12.07
N LEU A 191 -6.44 -2.94 11.35
CA LEU A 191 -5.91 -1.70 11.89
C LEU A 191 -7.01 -0.64 11.89
N ILE A 192 -7.36 -0.17 13.07
CA ILE A 192 -8.38 0.87 13.28
C ILE A 192 -7.68 2.14 13.72
N ASN A 193 -7.94 3.25 13.01
CA ASN A 193 -7.34 4.54 13.33
C ASN A 193 -8.00 5.22 14.55
N GLY A 194 -7.52 6.42 14.90
CA GLY A 194 -8.06 7.21 16.00
C GLY A 194 -9.50 7.66 15.84
N GLN A 195 -10.04 7.66 14.63
CA GLN A 195 -11.42 7.99 14.31
C GLN A 195 -12.35 6.77 14.41
N GLY A 196 -11.80 5.58 14.62
CA GLY A 196 -12.55 4.33 14.66
C GLY A 196 -12.82 3.77 13.26
N GLU A 197 -12.04 4.16 12.27
CA GLU A 197 -12.14 3.67 10.89
C GLU A 197 -11.17 2.52 10.68
N ASP A 198 -11.61 1.48 9.99
CA ASP A 198 -10.73 0.42 9.51
C ASP A 198 -9.94 0.95 8.32
N VAL A 199 -8.64 0.90 8.40
CA VAL A 199 -7.76 1.51 7.38
C VAL A 199 -6.87 0.51 6.66
N ALA A 200 -6.62 -0.64 7.28
CA ALA A 200 -5.78 -1.70 6.72
C ALA A 200 -5.98 -3.03 7.45
N GLY A 201 -5.40 -4.11 6.92
CA GLY A 201 -5.29 -5.40 7.57
C GLY A 201 -3.84 -5.83 7.78
N ILE A 202 -3.63 -6.75 8.70
CA ILE A 202 -2.39 -7.53 8.85
C ILE A 202 -2.78 -9.00 8.78
N GLN A 203 -2.22 -9.72 7.83
CA GLN A 203 -2.49 -11.14 7.60
C GLN A 203 -1.24 -11.99 7.72
N VAL A 204 -1.31 -13.07 8.50
CA VAL A 204 -0.30 -14.11 8.50
C VAL A 204 -0.46 -14.97 7.25
N VAL A 205 0.62 -15.14 6.52
CA VAL A 205 0.66 -15.97 5.31
C VAL A 205 1.87 -16.89 5.40
N GLU A 206 1.67 -18.15 5.06
CA GLU A 206 2.72 -19.18 5.08
C GLU A 206 3.91 -18.80 4.19
N GLU A 207 5.10 -19.24 4.58
CA GLU A 207 6.36 -18.87 3.93
C GLU A 207 6.38 -19.19 2.44
N GLU A 208 5.84 -20.34 2.06
CA GLU A 208 5.77 -20.80 0.67
C GLU A 208 4.94 -19.85 -0.21
N GLN A 209 3.88 -19.26 0.36
CA GLN A 209 2.97 -18.37 -0.38
C GLN A 209 3.52 -16.95 -0.48
N ARG A 210 4.24 -16.45 0.53
CA ARG A 210 4.82 -15.10 0.55
C ARG A 210 6.28 -15.05 0.07
N SER A 211 6.85 -16.18 -0.36
CA SER A 211 8.24 -16.27 -0.83
C SER A 211 9.25 -15.74 0.21
N SER A 212 9.06 -16.07 1.49
CA SER A 212 9.88 -15.64 2.63
C SER A 212 9.97 -14.11 2.83
N LYS A 213 9.05 -13.33 2.24
CA LYS A 213 9.01 -11.87 2.37
C LYS A 213 7.83 -11.41 3.19
N VAL A 214 8.01 -10.25 3.83
CA VAL A 214 6.94 -9.49 4.45
C VAL A 214 6.83 -8.16 3.72
N TYR A 215 5.61 -7.71 3.44
CA TYR A 215 5.40 -6.50 2.63
C TYR A 215 3.99 -5.96 2.75
N TRP A 216 3.83 -4.67 2.52
CA TRP A 216 2.54 -4.03 2.32
C TRP A 216 2.08 -4.20 0.88
N MET A 217 0.78 -4.45 0.69
CA MET A 217 0.16 -4.62 -0.62
C MET A 217 -1.08 -3.74 -0.72
N PRO A 218 -1.12 -2.79 -1.68
CA PRO A 218 -2.32 -2.00 -1.93
C PRO A 218 -3.36 -2.83 -2.69
N PHE A 219 -4.64 -2.58 -2.39
CA PHE A 219 -5.78 -3.11 -3.12
C PHE A 219 -6.48 -1.99 -3.87
N PHE A 220 -6.79 -2.26 -5.12
CA PHE A 220 -7.51 -1.34 -5.99
C PHE A 220 -8.92 -1.84 -6.25
N SER A 221 -9.87 -0.91 -6.29
CA SER A 221 -11.27 -1.20 -6.54
C SER A 221 -11.51 -1.71 -7.95
N VAL A 222 -12.37 -2.71 -8.08
CA VAL A 222 -12.90 -3.22 -9.36
C VAL A 222 -14.40 -3.41 -9.25
N ASP A 223 -15.12 -3.33 -10.37
CA ASP A 223 -16.56 -3.60 -10.36
C ASP A 223 -16.83 -5.07 -10.02
N THR A 224 -16.19 -5.98 -10.74
CA THR A 224 -16.20 -7.42 -10.44
C THR A 224 -14.85 -8.06 -10.78
N LEU A 225 -14.48 -9.14 -10.09
CA LEU A 225 -13.28 -9.92 -10.45
C LEU A 225 -13.44 -10.59 -11.81
N SER A 226 -14.66 -10.95 -12.20
CA SER A 226 -14.93 -11.53 -13.51
C SER A 226 -14.64 -10.59 -14.67
N ASP A 227 -14.81 -9.28 -14.49
CA ASP A 227 -14.47 -8.25 -15.47
C ASP A 227 -13.00 -7.83 -15.41
N ALA A 228 -12.41 -7.80 -14.20
CA ALA A 228 -11.00 -7.46 -14.00
C ALA A 228 -10.04 -8.54 -14.52
N ALA A 229 -10.34 -9.82 -14.27
CA ALA A 229 -9.46 -10.93 -14.61
C ALA A 229 -9.07 -11.00 -16.11
N PRO A 230 -9.99 -10.89 -17.09
CA PRO A 230 -9.62 -10.86 -18.50
C PRO A 230 -8.80 -9.62 -18.88
N ARG A 231 -9.03 -8.45 -18.27
CA ARG A 231 -8.24 -7.23 -18.52
C ARG A 231 -6.81 -7.40 -18.02
N ILE A 232 -6.63 -7.90 -16.79
CA ILE A 232 -5.32 -8.17 -16.19
C ILE A 232 -4.54 -9.14 -17.07
N ARG A 233 -5.18 -10.26 -17.49
CA ARG A 233 -4.55 -11.26 -18.35
C ARG A 233 -4.19 -10.71 -19.73
N ALA A 234 -5.07 -9.93 -20.35
CA ALA A 234 -4.83 -9.33 -21.67
C ALA A 234 -3.70 -8.30 -21.63
N ALA A 235 -3.50 -7.63 -20.49
CA ALA A 235 -2.39 -6.71 -20.26
C ALA A 235 -1.06 -7.41 -19.90
N GLY A 236 -1.05 -8.76 -19.78
CA GLY A 236 0.14 -9.56 -19.50
C GLY A 236 0.37 -9.85 -18.02
N GLY A 237 -0.61 -9.57 -17.15
CA GLY A 237 -0.58 -9.91 -15.73
C GLY A 237 -1.30 -11.23 -15.42
N GLU A 238 -1.38 -11.55 -14.15
CA GLU A 238 -1.99 -12.77 -13.63
C GLU A 238 -2.87 -12.46 -12.41
N MET A 239 -4.01 -13.13 -12.28
CA MET A 239 -4.80 -13.22 -11.05
C MET A 239 -4.45 -14.57 -10.39
N ALA A 240 -3.66 -14.51 -9.32
CA ALA A 240 -3.04 -15.70 -8.71
C ALA A 240 -3.95 -16.38 -7.67
N SER A 241 -4.73 -15.58 -6.94
CA SER A 241 -5.66 -16.10 -5.93
C SER A 241 -6.95 -15.30 -5.94
N ARG A 242 -8.00 -15.91 -5.39
CA ARG A 242 -9.29 -15.27 -5.16
C ARG A 242 -9.75 -15.64 -3.76
N THR A 243 -10.26 -14.67 -3.02
CA THR A 243 -10.82 -14.85 -1.69
C THR A 243 -12.28 -14.39 -1.71
N ASP A 244 -13.18 -15.29 -1.33
CA ASP A 244 -14.59 -14.99 -1.08
C ASP A 244 -14.73 -14.65 0.42
N HIS A 245 -15.11 -13.42 0.71
CA HIS A 245 -15.28 -12.94 2.07
C HIS A 245 -16.69 -13.21 2.65
N GLY A 246 -17.50 -14.02 1.97
CA GLY A 246 -18.82 -14.48 2.46
C GLY A 246 -19.89 -13.40 2.53
N GLY A 247 -19.59 -12.17 2.17
CA GLY A 247 -20.50 -11.01 2.25
C GLY A 247 -20.99 -10.52 0.90
N GLY A 248 -20.68 -11.24 -0.18
CA GLY A 248 -21.02 -10.85 -1.55
C GLY A 248 -19.99 -9.90 -2.18
N TYR A 249 -18.81 -9.82 -1.67
CA TYR A 249 -17.66 -9.18 -2.29
C TYR A 249 -16.48 -10.15 -2.29
N ASP A 250 -15.69 -10.05 -3.32
CA ASP A 250 -14.51 -10.89 -3.49
C ASP A 250 -13.27 -10.00 -3.63
N SER A 251 -12.14 -10.55 -3.25
CA SER A 251 -10.84 -9.95 -3.53
C SER A 251 -9.92 -10.94 -4.21
N ALA A 252 -8.86 -10.45 -4.84
CA ALA A 252 -7.86 -11.29 -5.46
C ALA A 252 -6.47 -10.67 -5.34
N ILE A 253 -5.46 -11.53 -5.20
CA ILE A 253 -4.06 -11.15 -5.36
C ILE A 253 -3.69 -11.33 -6.83
N CYS A 254 -3.08 -10.31 -7.39
CA CYS A 254 -2.68 -10.24 -8.78
C CYS A 254 -1.19 -9.92 -8.89
N PHE A 255 -0.61 -10.27 -10.04
CA PHE A 255 0.72 -9.80 -10.46
C PHE A 255 0.57 -9.00 -11.74
N ASP A 256 1.26 -7.87 -11.82
CA ASP A 256 1.33 -7.11 -13.06
C ASP A 256 2.28 -7.77 -14.07
N ASN A 257 2.41 -7.17 -15.25
CA ASN A 257 3.28 -7.66 -16.32
C ASN A 257 4.78 -7.57 -16.04
N THR A 258 5.17 -6.97 -14.91
CA THR A 258 6.57 -6.88 -14.45
C THR A 258 6.83 -7.75 -13.23
N GLY A 259 5.78 -8.33 -12.65
CA GLY A 259 5.81 -9.22 -11.49
C GLY A 259 5.57 -8.54 -10.15
N ALA A 260 5.11 -7.29 -10.13
CA ALA A 260 4.69 -6.64 -8.89
C ALA A 260 3.34 -7.21 -8.40
N ALA A 261 3.29 -7.58 -7.12
CA ALA A 261 2.06 -8.04 -6.49
C ALA A 261 1.17 -6.86 -6.11
N PHE A 262 -0.13 -6.95 -6.40
CA PHE A 262 -1.15 -6.01 -5.97
C PHE A 262 -2.48 -6.74 -5.73
N GLY A 263 -3.35 -6.13 -4.94
CA GLY A 263 -4.70 -6.65 -4.71
C GLY A 263 -5.73 -5.94 -5.59
N VAL A 264 -6.83 -6.64 -5.87
CA VAL A 264 -8.07 -6.05 -6.36
C VAL A 264 -9.23 -6.47 -5.45
N ALA A 265 -10.16 -5.54 -5.21
CA ALA A 265 -11.35 -5.78 -4.39
C ALA A 265 -12.61 -5.35 -5.14
N GLU A 266 -13.64 -6.21 -5.12
CA GLU A 266 -14.93 -5.87 -5.72
C GLU A 266 -15.61 -4.78 -4.91
N THR A 267 -16.00 -3.69 -5.58
CA THR A 267 -16.71 -2.56 -4.98
C THR A 267 -17.90 -2.12 -5.84
N GLY A 268 -18.34 -2.97 -6.76
CA GLY A 268 -19.38 -2.69 -7.74
C GLY A 268 -20.73 -2.27 -7.15
N SER A 269 -21.63 -1.76 -8.00
CA SER A 269 -22.91 -1.17 -7.59
C SER A 269 -23.83 -2.13 -6.84
N GLU A 270 -23.73 -3.44 -7.07
CA GLU A 270 -24.51 -4.46 -6.37
C GLU A 270 -24.13 -4.55 -4.89
N TYR A 271 -22.92 -4.16 -4.54
CA TYR A 271 -22.40 -4.21 -3.18
C TYR A 271 -22.51 -2.87 -2.44
N ARG A 272 -22.67 -1.74 -3.16
CA ARG A 272 -22.82 -0.39 -2.56
C ARG A 272 -24.10 -0.23 -1.75
N ASP A 273 -25.20 -0.88 -2.19
CA ASP A 273 -26.50 -0.81 -1.52
C ASP A 273 -26.60 -1.78 -0.32
N ALA A 274 -25.74 -2.81 -0.26
CA ALA A 274 -25.81 -3.82 0.79
C ALA A 274 -25.03 -3.43 2.05
N ARG A 275 -23.88 -2.80 1.92
CA ARG A 275 -23.06 -2.27 3.03
C ARG A 275 -22.09 -1.20 2.50
N PRO A 276 -21.74 -0.17 3.28
CA PRO A 276 -20.62 0.69 2.95
C PRO A 276 -19.38 -0.17 2.70
N TRP A 277 -18.66 0.05 1.62
CA TRP A 277 -17.50 -0.78 1.19
C TRP A 277 -16.44 -0.95 2.30
N TYR A 278 -16.23 0.06 3.15
CA TYR A 278 -15.35 -0.04 4.33
C TYR A 278 -15.87 -1.04 5.39
N ARG A 279 -17.13 -1.46 5.31
CA ARG A 279 -17.68 -2.60 6.06
C ARG A 279 -17.54 -3.93 5.33
N MET A 280 -16.98 -3.93 4.11
CA MET A 280 -16.71 -5.15 3.33
C MET A 280 -15.46 -5.87 3.81
N PHE A 281 -14.62 -5.19 4.55
CA PHE A 281 -13.47 -5.77 5.23
C PHE A 281 -13.77 -6.00 6.73
N PHE A 282 -15.07 -6.04 7.10
CA PHE A 282 -15.60 -6.18 8.47
C PHE A 282 -16.40 -7.45 8.66
#